data_caa75534c8fd99e7f5769e5579e024cc
#
_entry.id   caa75534c8fd99e7f5769e5579e024cc
#
_cell.length_a   1.000
_cell.length_b   1.000
_cell.length_c   1.000
_cell.angle_alpha   90.00
_cell.angle_beta   90.00
_cell.angle_gamma   90.00
#
_symmetry.space_group_name_H-M   'P 1'
#
loop_
_entity.id
_entity.type
_entity.pdbx_description
1 polymer ?
#
loop_
_entity_poly.entity_id
_entity_poly.type
_entity_poly.pdbx_seq_one_letter_code
_entity_poly.pdbx_strand_id
1 'polypeptide(L)'
;MDNQLGSYETQLIIQQEVYDMLLYAYPLLDHFPKSQKLSLVQGIKKKMDSVLEYAIAANKKYAKTTTLEKMDVELAVLKVYVRLAFDLQYFKGENHYMEMSRRLDKVGKMLGGWIKAEKEKTGNKAVDKPYVCEKCGTRITPKSYEYSMKNFGKSLCYTCQKNHKD
;
A
#
# COMPACT_ATOMS: atom_id res chain seq x y z
N MET A 1 -6.66 12.74 19.69
CA MET A 1 -7.77 12.58 18.73
C MET A 1 -7.42 13.10 17.33
N ASP A 2 -6.34 13.87 17.17
CA ASP A 2 -6.04 14.60 15.92
C ASP A 2 -5.35 13.78 14.80
N ASN A 3 -4.87 12.58 15.10
CA ASN A 3 -4.12 11.77 14.12
C ASN A 3 -5.02 10.90 13.20
N GLN A 4 -6.32 10.80 13.50
CA GLN A 4 -7.25 10.03 12.66
C GLN A 4 -7.90 10.89 11.57
N LEU A 5 -8.16 12.17 11.81
CA LEU A 5 -8.72 13.08 10.80
C LEU A 5 -7.74 13.28 9.62
N GLY A 6 -6.47 13.55 9.88
CA GLY A 6 -5.47 13.72 8.82
C GLY A 6 -5.28 12.50 7.92
N SER A 7 -5.46 11.28 8.47
CA SER A 7 -5.41 10.03 7.69
C SER A 7 -6.64 9.87 6.77
N TYR A 8 -7.83 10.31 7.20
CA TYR A 8 -9.07 10.20 6.42
C TYR A 8 -9.10 11.21 5.26
N GLU A 9 -8.65 12.42 5.48
CA GLU A 9 -8.51 13.45 4.45
C GLU A 9 -7.51 13.03 3.38
N THR A 10 -6.35 12.50 3.75
CA THR A 10 -5.35 12.02 2.78
C THR A 10 -5.88 10.87 1.93
N GLN A 11 -6.73 10.01 2.47
CA GLN A 11 -7.35 8.87 1.78
C GLN A 11 -8.37 9.31 0.74
N LEU A 12 -9.16 10.34 1.04
CA LEU A 12 -10.10 10.93 0.08
C LEU A 12 -9.36 11.71 -1.01
N ILE A 13 -8.27 12.39 -0.66
CA ILE A 13 -7.46 13.16 -1.60
C ILE A 13 -6.82 12.25 -2.67
N ILE A 14 -6.28 11.08 -2.30
CA ILE A 14 -5.66 10.19 -3.30
C ILE A 14 -6.71 9.63 -4.28
N GLN A 15 -7.93 9.33 -3.83
CA GLN A 15 -9.02 8.92 -4.74
C GLN A 15 -9.37 10.03 -5.72
N GLN A 16 -9.46 11.27 -5.26
CA GLN A 16 -9.72 12.42 -6.11
C GLN A 16 -8.59 12.62 -7.12
N GLU A 17 -7.35 12.52 -6.71
CA GLU A 17 -6.20 12.64 -7.62
C GLU A 17 -6.18 11.55 -8.70
N VAL A 18 -6.54 10.32 -8.34
CA VAL A 18 -6.68 9.23 -9.31
C VAL A 18 -7.84 9.52 -10.26
N TYR A 19 -8.99 9.96 -9.76
CA TYR A 19 -10.13 10.34 -10.58
C TYR A 19 -9.78 11.47 -11.57
N ASP A 20 -9.13 12.52 -11.11
CA ASP A 20 -8.70 13.64 -11.95
C ASP A 20 -7.67 13.21 -13.01
N MET A 21 -6.84 12.22 -12.67
CA MET A 21 -5.94 11.59 -13.65
C MET A 21 -6.72 10.84 -14.73
N LEU A 22 -7.75 10.09 -14.36
CA LEU A 22 -8.63 9.40 -15.32
C LEU A 22 -9.34 10.40 -16.25
N LEU A 23 -9.92 11.45 -15.69
CA LEU A 23 -10.58 12.51 -16.46
C LEU A 23 -9.65 13.13 -17.50
N TYR A 24 -8.40 13.33 -17.16
CA TYR A 24 -7.39 13.84 -18.07
C TYR A 24 -6.98 12.81 -19.14
N ALA A 25 -6.78 11.56 -18.74
CA ALA A 25 -6.22 10.53 -19.60
C ALA A 25 -7.22 10.00 -20.65
N TYR A 26 -8.48 9.82 -20.30
CA TYR A 26 -9.46 9.21 -21.19
C TYR A 26 -9.60 9.92 -22.54
N PRO A 27 -9.76 11.25 -22.61
CA PRO A 27 -9.81 11.98 -23.89
C PRO A 27 -8.50 11.87 -24.68
N LEU A 28 -7.35 11.84 -24.01
CA LEU A 28 -6.06 11.69 -24.68
C LEU A 28 -5.93 10.34 -25.37
N LEU A 29 -6.32 9.27 -24.70
CA LEU A 29 -6.28 7.91 -25.21
C LEU A 29 -7.21 7.70 -26.42
N ASP A 30 -8.25 8.52 -26.56
CA ASP A 30 -9.14 8.45 -27.72
C ASP A 30 -8.47 8.92 -29.02
N HIS A 31 -7.38 9.67 -28.93
CA HIS A 31 -6.58 10.11 -30.05
C HIS A 31 -5.49 9.12 -30.49
N PHE A 32 -5.28 8.05 -29.73
CA PHE A 32 -4.28 7.02 -30.08
C PHE A 32 -4.69 6.26 -31.36
N PRO A 33 -3.74 5.65 -32.09
CA PRO A 33 -4.02 4.91 -33.32
C PRO A 33 -5.12 3.87 -33.11
N LYS A 34 -6.03 3.73 -34.12
CA LYS A 34 -7.13 2.76 -34.05
C LYS A 34 -6.66 1.33 -33.81
N SER A 35 -5.49 0.94 -34.33
CA SER A 35 -4.88 -0.36 -34.10
C SER A 35 -4.52 -0.63 -32.62
N GLN A 36 -4.33 0.43 -31.83
CA GLN A 36 -3.99 0.32 -30.40
C GLN A 36 -5.18 0.36 -29.46
N LYS A 37 -6.38 0.58 -29.97
CA LYS A 37 -7.61 0.69 -29.15
C LYS A 37 -7.88 -0.57 -28.30
N LEU A 38 -7.64 -1.75 -28.89
CA LEU A 38 -7.90 -3.04 -28.22
C LEU A 38 -6.66 -3.63 -27.52
N SER A 39 -5.53 -2.95 -27.58
CA SER A 39 -4.28 -3.40 -26.96
C SER A 39 -3.77 -2.41 -25.92
N LEU A 40 -2.86 -1.50 -26.29
CA LEU A 40 -2.22 -0.58 -25.35
C LEU A 40 -3.22 0.35 -24.67
N VAL A 41 -4.21 0.92 -25.41
CA VAL A 41 -5.23 1.82 -24.84
C VAL A 41 -6.06 1.09 -23.79
N GLN A 42 -6.52 -0.12 -24.12
CA GLN A 42 -7.31 -0.92 -23.16
C GLN A 42 -6.45 -1.34 -21.96
N GLY A 43 -5.17 -1.67 -22.19
CA GLY A 43 -4.22 -1.97 -21.12
C GLY A 43 -4.06 -0.78 -20.15
N ILE A 44 -3.85 0.43 -20.68
CA ILE A 44 -3.73 1.65 -19.89
C ILE A 44 -5.03 1.90 -19.09
N LYS A 45 -6.19 1.88 -19.76
CA LYS A 45 -7.50 2.09 -19.10
C LYS A 45 -7.71 1.09 -17.96
N LYS A 46 -7.49 -0.20 -18.21
CA LYS A 46 -7.61 -1.24 -17.19
C LYS A 46 -6.69 -1.01 -15.98
N LYS A 47 -5.45 -0.56 -16.20
CA LYS A 47 -4.54 -0.26 -15.10
C LYS A 47 -4.96 0.96 -14.31
N MET A 48 -5.48 2.00 -14.95
CA MET A 48 -6.05 3.17 -14.28
C MET A 48 -7.26 2.78 -13.42
N ASP A 49 -8.18 1.96 -13.96
CA ASP A 49 -9.34 1.47 -13.22
C ASP A 49 -8.91 0.64 -12.01
N SER A 50 -7.93 -0.26 -12.17
CA SER A 50 -7.37 -1.04 -11.06
C SER A 50 -6.76 -0.15 -9.96
N VAL A 51 -6.04 0.91 -10.32
CA VAL A 51 -5.50 1.87 -9.35
C VAL A 51 -6.62 2.54 -8.56
N LEU A 52 -7.70 2.95 -9.21
CA LEU A 52 -8.88 3.53 -8.55
C LEU A 52 -9.57 2.51 -7.64
N GLU A 53 -9.79 1.29 -8.13
CA GLU A 53 -10.41 0.20 -7.36
C GLU A 53 -9.62 -0.10 -6.08
N TYR A 54 -8.27 -0.20 -6.17
CA TYR A 54 -7.44 -0.44 -5.01
C TYR A 54 -7.41 0.75 -4.04
N ALA A 55 -7.46 2.00 -4.53
CA ALA A 55 -7.58 3.17 -3.68
C ALA A 55 -8.87 3.13 -2.86
N ILE A 56 -10.01 2.81 -3.50
CA ILE A 56 -11.30 2.66 -2.84
C ILE A 56 -11.29 1.47 -1.86
N ALA A 57 -10.75 0.32 -2.29
CA ALA A 57 -10.68 -0.88 -1.47
C ALA A 57 -9.82 -0.68 -0.22
N ALA A 58 -8.69 0.02 -0.34
CA ALA A 58 -7.82 0.33 0.79
C ALA A 58 -8.52 1.22 1.82
N ASN A 59 -9.37 2.17 1.38
CA ASN A 59 -10.14 3.01 2.29
C ASN A 59 -11.15 2.23 3.13
N LYS A 60 -11.72 1.17 2.56
CA LYS A 60 -12.74 0.34 3.22
C LYS A 60 -12.16 -0.75 4.12
N LYS A 61 -10.89 -1.10 3.96
CA LYS A 61 -10.27 -2.21 4.72
C LYS A 61 -9.59 -1.73 6.00
N TYR A 62 -9.65 -2.56 7.05
CA TYR A 62 -8.86 -2.35 8.27
C TYR A 62 -7.38 -2.62 8.02
N ALA A 63 -7.03 -3.78 7.47
CA ALA A 63 -5.67 -4.14 7.07
C ALA A 63 -5.43 -3.73 5.61
N LYS A 64 -4.69 -2.65 5.38
CA LYS A 64 -4.58 -1.97 4.09
C LYS A 64 -3.31 -2.31 3.32
N THR A 65 -2.25 -2.72 4.02
CA THR A 65 -0.89 -2.85 3.47
C THR A 65 -0.84 -3.64 2.17
N THR A 66 -1.39 -4.86 2.15
CA THR A 66 -1.40 -5.71 0.94
C THR A 66 -2.18 -5.08 -0.22
N THR A 67 -3.27 -4.33 0.07
CA THR A 67 -4.07 -3.66 -0.97
C THR A 67 -3.30 -2.48 -1.55
N LEU A 68 -2.60 -1.72 -0.72
CA LEU A 68 -1.74 -0.61 -1.16
C LEU A 68 -0.53 -1.10 -1.95
N GLU A 69 0.07 -2.22 -1.57
CA GLU A 69 1.17 -2.84 -2.33
C GLU A 69 0.70 -3.31 -3.71
N LYS A 70 -0.52 -3.85 -3.84
CA LYS A 70 -1.11 -4.17 -5.14
C LYS A 70 -1.36 -2.91 -5.98
N MET A 71 -1.86 -1.85 -5.37
CA MET A 71 -2.03 -0.55 -6.03
C MET A 71 -0.71 -0.01 -6.56
N ASP A 72 0.37 -0.14 -5.81
CA ASP A 72 1.72 0.31 -6.20
C ASP A 72 2.23 -0.44 -7.44
N VAL A 73 2.03 -1.75 -7.49
CA VAL A 73 2.37 -2.56 -8.67
C VAL A 73 1.57 -2.12 -9.91
N GLU A 74 0.25 -1.91 -9.78
CA GLU A 74 -0.60 -1.46 -10.89
C GLU A 74 -0.18 -0.08 -11.38
N LEU A 75 0.15 0.83 -10.48
CA LEU A 75 0.64 2.17 -10.79
C LEU A 75 2.01 2.11 -11.51
N ALA A 76 2.90 1.24 -11.07
CA ALA A 76 4.21 1.04 -11.72
C ALA A 76 4.03 0.53 -13.17
N VAL A 77 3.17 -0.47 -13.39
CA VAL A 77 2.86 -0.96 -14.73
C VAL A 77 2.23 0.13 -15.60
N LEU A 78 1.31 0.92 -15.03
CA LEU A 78 0.70 2.05 -15.74
C LEU A 78 1.74 3.08 -16.21
N LYS A 79 2.71 3.42 -15.36
CA LYS A 79 3.83 4.32 -15.73
C LYS A 79 4.62 3.77 -16.92
N VAL A 80 4.88 2.47 -16.94
CA VAL A 80 5.59 1.81 -18.06
C VAL A 80 4.76 1.89 -19.34
N TYR A 81 3.45 1.64 -19.28
CA TYR A 81 2.59 1.73 -20.47
C TYR A 81 2.48 3.16 -21.01
N VAL A 82 2.40 4.16 -20.13
CA VAL A 82 2.40 5.57 -20.54
C VAL A 82 3.73 5.95 -21.19
N ARG A 83 4.85 5.48 -20.63
CA ARG A 83 6.17 5.65 -21.23
C ARG A 83 6.26 4.99 -22.61
N LEU A 84 5.80 3.75 -22.73
CA LEU A 84 5.77 3.03 -24.01
C LEU A 84 4.95 3.79 -25.06
N ALA A 85 3.80 4.33 -24.68
CA ALA A 85 2.98 5.14 -25.60
C ALA A 85 3.71 6.40 -26.07
N PHE A 86 4.52 7.02 -25.21
CA PHE A 86 5.32 8.17 -25.56
C PHE A 86 6.46 7.79 -26.51
N ASP A 87 7.20 6.74 -26.21
CA ASP A 87 8.31 6.25 -27.05
C ASP A 87 7.81 5.81 -28.44
N LEU A 88 6.55 5.32 -28.53
CA LEU A 88 5.87 5.00 -29.79
C LEU A 88 5.22 6.23 -30.48
N GLN A 89 5.39 7.43 -29.92
CA GLN A 89 4.89 8.69 -30.47
C GLN A 89 3.35 8.75 -30.61
N TYR A 90 2.60 8.11 -29.73
CA TYR A 90 1.14 8.10 -29.75
C TYR A 90 0.51 9.34 -29.09
N PHE A 91 1.27 10.08 -28.29
CA PHE A 91 0.83 11.36 -27.75
C PHE A 91 0.94 12.47 -28.78
N LYS A 92 -0.12 13.30 -28.87
CA LYS A 92 -0.11 14.53 -29.68
C LYS A 92 0.67 15.64 -28.97
N GLY A 93 2.00 15.49 -28.92
CA GLY A 93 2.90 16.44 -28.29
C GLY A 93 3.39 16.03 -26.91
N GLU A 94 4.59 16.46 -26.58
CA GLU A 94 5.30 16.12 -25.36
C GLU A 94 4.60 16.61 -24.09
N ASN A 95 3.92 17.76 -24.17
CA ASN A 95 3.19 18.33 -23.03
C ASN A 95 2.15 17.38 -22.43
N HIS A 96 1.47 16.59 -23.27
CA HIS A 96 0.49 15.61 -22.78
C HIS A 96 1.14 14.47 -22.00
N TYR A 97 2.29 13.99 -22.46
CA TYR A 97 3.06 12.99 -21.74
C TYR A 97 3.60 13.55 -20.42
N MET A 98 4.16 14.76 -20.42
CA MET A 98 4.69 15.41 -19.23
C MET A 98 3.61 15.62 -18.16
N GLU A 99 2.42 16.09 -18.56
CA GLU A 99 1.30 16.27 -17.61
C GLU A 99 0.79 14.93 -17.08
N MET A 100 0.67 13.90 -17.95
CA MET A 100 0.30 12.56 -17.50
C MET A 100 1.31 11.98 -16.50
N SER A 101 2.60 12.12 -16.80
CA SER A 101 3.70 11.69 -15.92
C SER A 101 3.67 12.42 -14.58
N ARG A 102 3.44 13.73 -14.59
CA ARG A 102 3.29 14.54 -13.37
C ARG A 102 2.14 14.06 -12.47
N ARG A 103 1.00 13.72 -13.07
CA ARG A 103 -0.17 13.17 -12.33
C ARG A 103 0.15 11.80 -11.74
N LEU A 104 0.77 10.91 -12.52
CA LEU A 104 1.20 9.60 -12.05
C LEU A 104 2.21 9.69 -10.90
N ASP A 105 3.13 10.63 -10.97
CA ASP A 105 4.11 10.85 -9.91
C ASP A 105 3.48 11.43 -8.64
N LYS A 106 2.49 12.32 -8.79
CA LYS A 106 1.73 12.85 -7.65
C LYS A 106 1.01 11.73 -6.92
N VAL A 107 0.28 10.87 -7.63
CA VAL A 107 -0.38 9.68 -7.06
C VAL A 107 0.63 8.76 -6.41
N GLY A 108 1.78 8.51 -7.06
CA GLY A 108 2.85 7.65 -6.51
C GLY A 108 3.44 8.17 -5.21
N LYS A 109 3.71 9.48 -5.11
CA LYS A 109 4.19 10.10 -3.87
C LYS A 109 3.19 9.96 -2.72
N MET A 110 1.90 10.17 -3.00
CA MET A 110 0.84 10.03 -2.00
C MET A 110 0.69 8.57 -1.55
N LEU A 111 0.72 7.63 -2.50
CA LEU A 111 0.66 6.20 -2.21
C LEU A 111 1.85 5.74 -1.37
N GLY A 112 3.07 6.16 -1.70
CA GLY A 112 4.28 5.86 -0.92
C GLY A 112 4.18 6.36 0.52
N GLY A 113 3.69 7.58 0.72
CA GLY A 113 3.42 8.14 2.04
C GLY A 113 2.39 7.32 2.82
N TRP A 114 1.31 6.89 2.16
CA TRP A 114 0.28 6.06 2.79
C TRP A 114 0.80 4.66 3.16
N ILE A 115 1.56 3.99 2.29
CA ILE A 115 2.20 2.71 2.58
C ILE A 115 3.13 2.83 3.79
N LYS A 116 3.96 3.88 3.84
CA LYS A 116 4.85 4.13 4.97
C LYS A 116 4.09 4.30 6.27
N ALA A 117 3.06 5.13 6.29
CA ALA A 117 2.22 5.35 7.48
C ALA A 117 1.53 4.06 7.98
N GLU A 118 1.06 3.19 7.07
CA GLU A 118 0.44 1.91 7.45
C GLU A 118 1.47 0.91 7.97
N LYS A 119 2.68 0.87 7.40
CA LYS A 119 3.79 0.03 7.92
C LYS A 119 4.25 0.47 9.30
N GLU A 120 4.30 1.77 9.57
CA GLU A 120 4.63 2.30 10.90
C GLU A 120 3.57 1.95 11.95
N LYS A 121 2.27 1.99 11.60
CA LYS A 121 1.17 1.55 12.48
C LYS A 121 1.25 0.06 12.80
N THR A 122 1.62 -0.77 11.84
CA THR A 122 1.76 -2.22 12.03
C THR A 122 3.08 -2.58 12.71
N GLY A 123 4.17 -1.87 12.43
CA GLY A 123 5.48 -2.05 13.06
C GLY A 123 5.49 -1.70 14.55
N ASN A 124 4.71 -0.70 14.97
CA ASN A 124 4.53 -0.38 16.39
C ASN A 124 3.67 -1.40 17.16
N LYS A 125 2.99 -2.34 16.44
CA LYS A 125 2.31 -3.50 17.07
C LYS A 125 3.19 -4.74 17.17
N ALA A 126 4.35 -4.74 16.55
CA ALA A 126 5.31 -5.83 16.55
C ALA A 126 6.73 -5.30 16.74
N VAL A 127 7.02 -4.68 17.87
CA VAL A 127 8.33 -4.88 18.48
C VAL A 127 8.21 -6.28 19.10
N ASP A 128 8.40 -7.26 18.24
CA ASP A 128 8.68 -8.63 18.63
C ASP A 128 10.09 -8.62 19.28
N LYS A 129 10.18 -8.10 20.49
CA LYS A 129 11.26 -8.56 21.38
C LYS A 129 10.94 -10.04 21.55
N PRO A 130 11.82 -10.94 21.06
CA PRO A 130 11.57 -12.35 21.23
C PRO A 130 11.46 -12.60 22.74
N TYR A 131 10.22 -12.84 23.20
CA TYR A 131 10.04 -13.23 24.59
C TYR A 131 10.79 -14.54 24.77
N VAL A 132 11.78 -14.52 25.64
CA VAL A 132 12.62 -15.67 25.95
C VAL A 132 12.43 -16.08 27.41
N CYS A 133 12.46 -17.36 27.66
CA CYS A 133 12.42 -17.89 29.01
C CYS A 133 13.71 -17.53 29.74
N GLU A 134 13.64 -16.85 30.88
CA GLU A 134 14.77 -16.47 31.70
C GLU A 134 15.55 -17.68 32.24
N LYS A 135 14.90 -18.83 32.36
CA LYS A 135 15.53 -20.04 32.93
C LYS A 135 16.26 -20.89 31.89
N CYS A 136 15.73 -21.00 30.65
CA CYS A 136 16.27 -21.91 29.61
C CYS A 136 16.51 -21.24 28.24
N GLY A 137 16.27 -19.94 28.09
CA GLY A 137 16.51 -19.21 26.84
C GLY A 137 15.57 -19.55 25.67
N THR A 138 14.62 -20.45 25.84
CA THR A 138 13.67 -20.85 24.79
C THR A 138 12.73 -19.68 24.45
N ARG A 139 12.46 -19.47 23.16
CA ARG A 139 11.44 -18.49 22.70
C ARG A 139 10.07 -18.91 23.17
N ILE A 140 9.32 -17.93 23.68
CA ILE A 140 7.95 -18.14 24.16
C ILE A 140 6.98 -17.21 23.43
N THR A 141 5.71 -17.61 23.37
CA THR A 141 4.68 -16.79 22.74
C THR A 141 4.29 -15.61 23.65
N PRO A 142 3.77 -14.49 23.09
CA PRO A 142 3.28 -13.37 23.90
C PRO A 142 2.28 -13.80 24.97
N LYS A 143 1.35 -14.69 24.63
CA LYS A 143 0.36 -15.26 25.59
C LYS A 143 1.03 -16.00 26.74
N SER A 144 2.05 -16.80 26.45
CA SER A 144 2.82 -17.53 27.47
C SER A 144 3.62 -16.58 28.37
N TYR A 145 4.16 -15.50 27.79
CA TYR A 145 4.84 -14.46 28.52
C TYR A 145 3.90 -13.73 29.50
N GLU A 146 2.74 -13.25 29.01
CA GLU A 146 1.73 -12.56 29.84
C GLU A 146 1.26 -13.43 31.01
N TYR A 147 0.96 -14.70 30.73
CA TYR A 147 0.55 -15.67 31.75
C TYR A 147 1.66 -15.87 32.79
N SER A 148 2.91 -16.03 32.32
CA SER A 148 4.05 -16.27 33.19
C SER A 148 4.36 -15.07 34.08
N MET A 149 4.35 -13.87 33.52
CA MET A 149 4.57 -12.64 34.28
C MET A 149 3.48 -12.42 35.32
N LYS A 150 2.23 -12.71 34.99
CA LYS A 150 1.10 -12.56 35.92
C LYS A 150 1.15 -13.53 37.10
N ASN A 151 1.56 -14.81 36.86
CA ASN A 151 1.48 -15.85 37.87
C ASN A 151 2.81 -16.11 38.60
N PHE A 152 3.94 -15.82 37.98
CA PHE A 152 5.28 -16.14 38.51
C PHE A 152 6.21 -14.91 38.61
N GLY A 153 5.79 -13.75 38.11
CA GLY A 153 6.64 -12.55 38.08
C GLY A 153 7.89 -12.64 37.22
N LYS A 154 8.05 -13.73 36.44
CA LYS A 154 9.22 -14.04 35.60
C LYS A 154 8.79 -14.55 34.24
N SER A 155 9.63 -14.33 33.23
CA SER A 155 9.40 -14.83 31.88
C SER A 155 9.80 -16.31 31.78
N LEU A 156 8.84 -17.23 31.87
CA LEU A 156 9.09 -18.67 31.86
C LEU A 156 8.36 -19.38 30.71
N CYS A 157 9.01 -20.33 30.04
CA CYS A 157 8.32 -21.24 29.13
C CYS A 157 7.43 -22.25 29.88
N TYR A 158 6.51 -22.87 29.17
CA TYR A 158 5.56 -23.83 29.77
C TYR A 158 6.23 -24.94 30.61
N THR A 159 7.36 -25.47 30.12
CA THR A 159 8.14 -26.49 30.85
C THR A 159 8.73 -25.95 32.15
N CYS A 160 9.30 -24.73 32.09
CA CYS A 160 9.87 -24.09 33.26
C CYS A 160 8.83 -23.61 34.25
N GLN A 161 7.62 -23.26 33.82
CA GLN A 161 6.47 -22.97 34.69
C GLN A 161 6.04 -24.20 35.50
N LYS A 162 5.98 -25.39 34.86
CA LYS A 162 5.66 -26.65 35.55
C LYS A 162 6.70 -27.06 36.61
N ASN A 163 7.96 -26.70 36.35
CA ASN A 163 9.07 -27.05 37.24
C ASN A 163 9.45 -25.88 38.20
N HIS A 164 8.62 -24.83 38.23
CA HIS A 164 8.76 -23.73 39.17
C HIS A 164 7.93 -24.13 40.39
N LYS A 165 8.53 -24.95 41.24
CA LYS A 165 8.09 -25.12 42.61
C LYS A 165 8.76 -24.03 43.43
N ASP A 166 8.01 -23.36 44.25
CA ASP A 166 8.44 -22.30 45.19
C ASP A 166 9.65 -22.71 46.01
#